data_9766bcf9746257a35b4506832a605fe6
#
_entry.id   9766bcf9746257a35b4506832a605fe6
#
_cell.length_a   1.000
_cell.length_b   1.000
_cell.length_c   1.000
_cell.angle_alpha   90.00
_cell.angle_beta   90.00
_cell.angle_gamma   90.00
#
_symmetry.space_group_name_H-M   'P 1'
#
loop_
_entity.id
_entity.type
_entity.pdbx_description
1 polymer ?
#
loop_
_entity_poly.entity_id
_entity_poly.type
_entity_poly.pdbx_seq_one_letter_code
_entity_poly.pdbx_strand_id
1 'polypeptide(L)'
;MNNQEILNLFGKLLITKAFDNNASIVKYSLEDLKETERFKHLFSIMDNTQKSELDNLAYELLSGLLFDFLRIFEENKEFKIIYESDGQQVDLVKIS
;
A
#
# COMPACT_ATOMS: atom_id res chain seq x y z
N MET A 1 -1.28 21.83 11.42
CA MET A 1 -0.30 21.54 10.31
C MET A 1 -0.71 22.31 9.06
N ASN A 2 0.26 22.73 8.29
CA ASN A 2 -0.01 23.31 6.97
C ASN A 2 -0.32 22.19 5.95
N ASN A 3 -0.76 22.59 4.74
CA ASN A 3 -1.18 21.63 3.72
C ASN A 3 -0.05 20.67 3.31
N GLN A 4 1.17 21.17 3.18
CA GLN A 4 2.31 20.31 2.80
C GLN A 4 2.63 19.29 3.88
N GLU A 5 2.57 19.67 5.15
CA GLU A 5 2.78 18.75 6.26
C GLU A 5 1.71 17.66 6.33
N ILE A 6 0.44 18.03 6.06
CA ILE A 6 -0.67 17.06 5.99
C ILE A 6 -0.46 16.06 4.88
N LEU A 7 -0.11 16.50 3.67
CA LEU A 7 0.17 15.64 2.53
C LEU A 7 1.36 14.72 2.80
N ASN A 8 2.42 15.25 3.38
CA ASN A 8 3.61 14.47 3.71
C ASN A 8 3.31 13.38 4.75
N LEU A 9 2.52 13.70 5.77
CA LEU A 9 2.13 12.74 6.80
C LEU A 9 1.25 11.63 6.21
N PHE A 10 0.25 11.99 5.41
CA PHE A 10 -0.61 11.00 4.75
C PHE A 10 0.20 10.08 3.84
N GLY A 11 1.06 10.64 2.99
CA GLY A 11 1.90 9.86 2.09
C GLY A 11 2.83 8.92 2.86
N LYS A 12 3.45 9.39 3.92
CA LYS A 12 4.33 8.57 4.76
C LYS A 12 3.58 7.40 5.39
N LEU A 13 2.40 7.66 5.97
CA LEU A 13 1.58 6.60 6.59
C LEU A 13 1.10 5.59 5.55
N LEU A 14 0.67 6.07 4.39
CA LEU A 14 0.21 5.22 3.31
C LEU A 14 1.30 4.26 2.83
N ILE A 15 2.51 4.78 2.64
CA ILE A 15 3.64 3.96 2.18
C ILE A 15 4.14 3.05 3.29
N THR A 16 4.40 3.56 4.49
CA THR A 16 5.04 2.77 5.54
C THR A 16 4.09 1.79 6.23
N LYS A 17 2.82 2.16 6.41
CA LYS A 17 1.87 1.33 7.16
C LYS A 17 0.98 0.44 6.30
N ALA A 18 0.79 0.78 5.04
CA ALA A 18 -0.05 -0.01 4.15
C ALA A 18 0.76 -0.65 3.02
N PHE A 19 1.43 0.14 2.20
CA PHE A 19 2.13 -0.35 1.03
C PHE A 19 3.28 -1.30 1.38
N ASP A 20 4.22 -0.84 2.20
CA ASP A 20 5.43 -1.63 2.52
C ASP A 20 5.09 -2.93 3.26
N ASN A 21 4.07 -2.91 4.13
CA ASN A 21 3.64 -4.11 4.84
C ASN A 21 3.17 -5.21 3.90
N ASN A 22 2.68 -4.87 2.72
CA ASN A 22 2.17 -5.84 1.75
C ASN A 22 3.14 -6.10 0.60
N ALA A 23 3.91 -5.11 0.18
CA ALA A 23 4.83 -5.26 -0.94
C ALA A 23 5.99 -6.21 -0.65
N SER A 24 6.41 -6.31 0.61
CA SER A 24 7.52 -7.18 1.03
C SER A 24 7.04 -8.47 1.69
N ILE A 25 5.89 -8.99 1.27
CA ILE A 25 5.24 -10.13 1.90
C ILE A 25 6.10 -11.40 1.86
N VAL A 26 6.77 -11.67 0.74
CA VAL A 26 7.62 -12.86 0.61
C VAL A 26 8.85 -12.75 1.51
N LYS A 27 9.42 -11.56 1.61
CA LYS A 27 10.62 -11.32 2.42
C LYS A 27 10.35 -11.45 3.93
N TYR A 28 9.23 -10.90 4.40
CA TYR A 28 8.95 -10.79 5.83
C TYR A 28 7.91 -11.76 6.37
N SER A 29 7.10 -12.36 5.49
CA SER A 29 6.04 -13.29 5.88
C SER A 29 6.21 -14.68 5.29
N LEU A 30 7.42 -15.00 4.81
CA LEU A 30 7.69 -16.26 4.12
C LEU A 30 7.35 -17.49 4.96
N GLU A 31 7.72 -17.49 6.25
CA GLU A 31 7.46 -18.64 7.11
C GLU A 31 5.96 -18.89 7.31
N ASP A 32 5.20 -17.82 7.50
CA ASP A 32 3.74 -17.91 7.63
C ASP A 32 3.09 -18.42 6.34
N LEU A 33 3.56 -17.95 5.19
CA LEU A 33 3.04 -18.37 3.88
C LEU A 33 3.36 -19.83 3.57
N LYS A 34 4.57 -20.30 3.93
CA LYS A 34 4.96 -21.70 3.74
C LYS A 34 4.07 -22.68 4.50
N GLU A 35 3.56 -22.27 5.66
CA GLU A 35 2.73 -23.13 6.52
C GLU A 35 1.26 -23.10 6.14
N THR A 36 0.81 -22.16 5.31
CA THR A 36 -0.57 -22.13 4.87
C THR A 36 -0.84 -23.21 3.82
N GLU A 37 -1.93 -23.95 3.97
CA GLU A 37 -2.35 -24.98 3.00
C GLU A 37 -2.45 -24.41 1.59
N ARG A 38 -2.84 -23.15 1.48
CA ARG A 38 -3.09 -22.49 0.21
C ARG A 38 -1.83 -22.24 -0.60
N PHE A 39 -0.69 -22.00 0.07
CA PHE A 39 0.55 -21.54 -0.60
C PHE A 39 1.76 -22.42 -0.32
N LYS A 40 1.67 -23.40 0.58
CA LYS A 40 2.83 -24.18 0.97
C LYS A 40 3.49 -24.93 -0.19
N HIS A 41 2.71 -25.41 -1.16
CA HIS A 41 3.28 -26.09 -2.33
C HIS A 41 4.10 -25.11 -3.18
N LEU A 42 3.54 -23.94 -3.47
CA LEU A 42 4.22 -22.91 -4.25
C LEU A 42 5.56 -22.54 -3.62
N PHE A 43 5.56 -22.22 -2.33
CA PHE A 43 6.78 -21.79 -1.66
C PHE A 43 7.79 -22.92 -1.44
N SER A 44 7.37 -24.17 -1.46
CA SER A 44 8.27 -25.31 -1.35
C SER A 44 9.10 -25.54 -2.61
N ILE A 45 8.62 -25.13 -3.78
CA ILE A 45 9.27 -25.37 -5.07
C ILE A 45 10.00 -24.15 -5.61
N MET A 46 9.82 -22.98 -5.02
CA MET A 46 10.43 -21.73 -5.48
C MET A 46 11.87 -21.60 -5.01
N ASP A 47 12.76 -21.23 -5.93
CA ASP A 47 14.12 -20.83 -5.58
C ASP A 47 14.17 -19.34 -5.18
N ASN A 48 15.36 -18.84 -4.80
CA ASN A 48 15.52 -17.46 -4.36
C ASN A 48 15.25 -16.44 -5.46
N THR A 49 15.59 -16.76 -6.70
CA THR A 49 15.30 -15.89 -7.85
C THR A 49 13.80 -15.76 -8.06
N GLN A 50 13.07 -16.86 -8.01
CA GLN A 50 11.62 -16.86 -8.17
C GLN A 50 10.92 -16.09 -7.02
N LYS A 51 11.41 -16.23 -5.79
CA LYS A 51 10.88 -15.49 -4.65
C LYS A 51 11.08 -13.98 -4.83
N SER A 52 12.25 -13.58 -5.35
CA SER A 52 12.55 -12.19 -5.63
C SER A 52 11.65 -11.63 -6.75
N GLU A 53 11.40 -12.42 -7.79
CA GLU A 53 10.46 -12.04 -8.86
C GLU A 53 9.03 -11.91 -8.35
N LEU A 54 8.63 -12.76 -7.41
CA LEU A 54 7.32 -12.67 -6.78
C LEU A 54 7.18 -11.37 -5.97
N ASP A 55 8.22 -10.99 -5.23
CA ASP A 55 8.22 -9.70 -4.54
C ASP A 55 8.08 -8.53 -5.51
N ASN A 56 8.78 -8.57 -6.63
CA ASN A 56 8.68 -7.55 -7.68
C ASN A 56 7.27 -7.50 -8.28
N LEU A 57 6.66 -8.65 -8.52
CA LEU A 57 5.30 -8.72 -9.02
C LEU A 57 4.31 -8.14 -8.01
N ALA A 58 4.46 -8.48 -6.73
CA ALA A 58 3.63 -7.95 -5.66
C ALA A 58 3.75 -6.42 -5.60
N TYR A 59 4.95 -5.89 -5.72
CA TYR A 59 5.20 -4.45 -5.76
C TYR A 59 4.44 -3.77 -6.91
N GLU A 60 4.53 -4.35 -8.12
CA GLU A 60 3.84 -3.81 -9.30
C GLU A 60 2.32 -3.83 -9.13
N LEU A 61 1.76 -4.94 -8.65
CA LEU A 61 0.33 -5.07 -8.46
C LEU A 61 -0.19 -4.11 -7.38
N LEU A 62 0.52 -3.99 -6.28
CA LEU A 62 0.13 -3.09 -5.19
C LEU A 62 0.28 -1.63 -5.57
N SER A 63 1.32 -1.28 -6.34
CA SER A 63 1.47 0.08 -6.88
C SER A 63 0.30 0.45 -7.78
N GLY A 64 -0.09 -0.45 -8.67
CA GLY A 64 -1.24 -0.25 -9.55
C GLY A 64 -2.54 -0.07 -8.76
N LEU A 65 -2.78 -0.92 -7.77
CA LEU A 65 -3.96 -0.81 -6.91
C LEU A 65 -3.98 0.52 -6.15
N LEU A 66 -2.84 0.94 -5.60
CA LEU A 66 -2.74 2.19 -4.87
C LEU A 66 -3.08 3.40 -5.74
N PHE A 67 -2.51 3.47 -6.94
CA PHE A 67 -2.82 4.56 -7.89
C PHE A 67 -4.28 4.56 -8.31
N ASP A 68 -4.84 3.40 -8.62
CA ASP A 68 -6.24 3.30 -9.04
C ASP A 68 -7.19 3.67 -7.90
N PHE A 69 -6.86 3.25 -6.67
CA PHE A 69 -7.64 3.59 -5.49
C PHE A 69 -7.67 5.11 -5.25
N LEU A 70 -6.50 5.76 -5.29
CA LEU A 70 -6.42 7.21 -5.09
C LEU A 70 -7.12 7.98 -6.20
N ARG A 71 -7.09 7.48 -7.43
CA ARG A 71 -7.79 8.10 -8.58
C ARG A 71 -9.30 8.15 -8.37
N ILE A 72 -9.89 7.19 -7.65
CA ILE A 72 -11.32 7.22 -7.35
C ILE A 72 -11.71 8.54 -6.67
N PHE A 73 -10.88 9.00 -5.73
CA PHE A 73 -11.15 10.26 -5.01
C PHE A 73 -10.88 11.50 -5.85
N GLU A 74 -9.96 11.41 -6.82
CA GLU A 74 -9.69 12.51 -7.75
C GLU A 74 -10.80 12.68 -8.78
N GLU A 75 -11.39 11.58 -9.25
CA GLU A 75 -12.38 11.59 -10.32
C GLU A 75 -13.81 11.65 -9.84
N ASN A 76 -14.09 11.34 -8.57
CA ASN A 76 -15.42 11.27 -8.01
C ASN A 76 -15.56 12.17 -6.80
N LYS A 77 -16.16 13.33 -6.98
CA LYS A 77 -16.29 14.36 -5.95
C LYS A 77 -17.18 13.95 -4.76
N GLU A 78 -17.98 12.92 -4.93
CA GLU A 78 -18.83 12.36 -3.87
C GLU A 78 -18.02 11.67 -2.78
N PHE A 79 -16.81 11.22 -3.08
CA PHE A 79 -15.94 10.54 -2.13
C PHE A 79 -14.69 11.38 -1.85
N LYS A 80 -14.35 11.53 -0.58
CA LYS A 80 -13.27 12.42 -0.17
C LYS A 80 -12.37 11.75 0.86
N ILE A 81 -11.09 12.14 0.85
CA ILE A 81 -10.15 11.82 1.92
C ILE A 81 -9.96 13.10 2.72
N ILE A 82 -10.37 13.08 3.97
CA ILE A 82 -10.36 14.26 4.83
C ILE A 82 -9.37 14.06 5.98
N TYR A 83 -8.46 15.02 6.13
CA TYR A 83 -7.71 15.17 7.36
C TYR A 83 -8.53 15.99 8.35
N GLU A 84 -8.68 15.48 9.56
CA GLU A 84 -9.41 16.19 10.61
C GLU A 84 -8.65 16.08 11.92
N SER A 85 -8.26 17.22 12.48
CA SER A 85 -7.60 17.29 13.78
C SER A 85 -7.70 18.72 14.33
N ASP A 86 -7.87 18.86 15.63
CA ASP A 86 -7.87 20.14 16.34
C ASP A 86 -8.77 21.21 15.71
N GLY A 87 -9.96 20.81 15.26
CA GLY A 87 -10.93 21.69 14.61
C GLY A 87 -10.62 22.02 13.15
N GLN A 88 -9.55 21.47 12.60
CA GLN A 88 -9.17 21.64 11.20
C GLN A 88 -9.71 20.49 10.35
N GLN A 89 -10.31 20.81 9.21
CA GLN A 89 -10.75 19.85 8.20
C GLN A 89 -10.16 20.24 6.85
N VAL A 90 -9.48 19.30 6.19
CA VAL A 90 -8.84 19.55 4.89
C VAL A 90 -9.12 18.39 3.94
N ASP A 91 -9.61 18.71 2.74
CA ASP A 91 -9.78 17.75 1.66
C ASP A 91 -8.43 17.56 0.97
N LEU A 92 -7.87 16.33 1.05
CA LEU A 92 -6.52 16.05 0.56
C LEU A 92 -6.38 16.17 -0.96
N VAL A 93 -7.44 15.89 -1.72
CA VAL A 93 -7.41 16.06 -3.17
C VAL A 93 -7.30 17.53 -3.54
N LYS A 94 -8.01 18.39 -2.82
CA LYS A 94 -8.00 19.85 -3.12
C LYS A 94 -6.65 20.49 -2.84
N ILE A 95 -5.87 19.96 -1.91
CA ILE A 95 -4.57 20.53 -1.55
C ILE A 95 -3.39 19.83 -2.23
N SER A 96 -3.64 18.73 -2.93
CA SER A 96 -2.58 17.99 -3.64
C SER A 96 -2.16 18.64 -4.95
#